data_472f4557c5271570de353d36dfce3443
#
_entry.id   472f4557c5271570de353d36dfce3443
#
_cell.length_a   1.000
_cell.length_b   1.000
_cell.length_c   1.000
_cell.angle_alpha   90.00
_cell.angle_beta   90.00
_cell.angle_gamma   90.00
#
_symmetry.space_group_name_H-M   'P 1'
#
loop_
_entity.id
_entity.type
_entity.pdbx_description
1 polymer ?
#
loop_
_entity_poly.entity_id
_entity_poly.type
_entity_poly.pdbx_seq_one_letter_code
_entity_poly.pdbx_strand_id
1 'polypeptide(L)'
;MKGKTVITFHSRSLPTSRLIWHCPFIVIYTSDNSLVTGENFREFGLIRLDGETWMSDIHAENIIEAEQTAAFKGWNDWKEKNKEGVDYTITLVREGNTISMETENLGLALHTKTVINDDVKDIYAAITGDQCAITGIHISASD
;
A
#
# COMPACT_ATOMS: atom_id res chain seq x y z
N MET A 1 9.41 -10.89 3.54
CA MET A 1 8.25 -11.29 2.71
C MET A 1 8.68 -12.34 1.71
N LYS A 2 7.96 -13.41 1.64
CA LYS A 2 8.14 -14.47 0.65
C LYS A 2 6.78 -14.89 0.14
N GLY A 3 6.68 -15.25 -1.14
CA GLY A 3 5.42 -15.72 -1.70
C GLY A 3 4.30 -14.70 -1.59
N LYS A 4 3.17 -15.10 -1.06
CA LYS A 4 1.94 -14.29 -0.99
C LYS A 4 1.66 -13.84 0.43
N THR A 5 1.37 -12.57 0.59
CA THR A 5 0.96 -11.96 1.86
C THR A 5 -0.36 -11.24 1.66
N VAL A 6 -1.33 -11.52 2.52
CA VAL A 6 -2.62 -10.82 2.52
C VAL A 6 -2.71 -10.03 3.82
N ILE A 7 -2.97 -8.74 3.69
CA ILE A 7 -3.11 -7.83 4.82
C ILE A 7 -4.53 -7.27 4.79
N THR A 8 -5.25 -7.42 5.89
CA THR A 8 -6.57 -6.79 6.05
C THR A 8 -6.50 -5.82 7.22
N PHE A 9 -7.19 -4.71 7.09
CA PHE A 9 -7.25 -3.71 8.16
C PHE A 9 -8.46 -2.81 7.95
N HIS A 10 -8.83 -2.12 9.02
CA HIS A 10 -9.83 -1.06 8.97
C HIS A 10 -9.12 0.29 9.01
N SER A 11 -9.52 1.20 8.16
CA SER A 11 -9.02 2.57 8.15
C SER A 11 -10.16 3.55 8.23
N ARG A 12 -9.99 4.57 9.03
CA ARG A 12 -10.93 5.67 9.16
C ARG A 12 -10.16 6.98 9.07
N SER A 13 -10.45 7.79 8.08
CA SER A 13 -9.85 9.11 7.97
C SER A 13 -10.29 9.98 9.14
N LEU A 14 -9.35 10.78 9.67
CA LEU A 14 -9.64 11.65 10.80
C LEU A 14 -10.63 12.76 10.41
N PRO A 15 -11.38 13.33 11.37
CA PRO A 15 -12.31 14.43 11.09
C PRO A 15 -11.65 15.63 10.42
N THR A 16 -10.35 15.82 10.65
CA THR A 16 -9.56 16.90 10.03
C THR A 16 -9.14 16.59 8.60
N SER A 17 -9.33 15.36 8.11
CA SER A 17 -8.97 15.02 6.74
C SER A 17 -9.90 15.73 5.76
N ARG A 18 -9.35 16.22 4.65
CA ARG A 18 -10.10 16.98 3.65
C ARG A 18 -9.63 16.71 2.23
N LEU A 19 -8.56 15.95 2.08
CA LEU A 19 -7.94 15.68 0.79
C LEU A 19 -8.06 14.19 0.46
N ILE A 20 -8.06 13.87 -0.82
CA ILE A 20 -8.19 12.50 -1.30
C ILE A 20 -7.02 11.66 -0.81
N TRP A 21 -5.80 12.22 -0.78
CA TRP A 21 -4.61 11.51 -0.33
C TRP A 21 -4.49 11.35 1.20
N HIS A 22 -5.45 11.84 1.97
CA HIS A 22 -5.56 11.50 3.39
C HIS A 22 -6.15 10.10 3.51
N CYS A 23 -5.35 9.10 3.22
CA CYS A 23 -5.75 7.70 3.13
C CYS A 23 -4.58 6.80 3.54
N PRO A 24 -4.78 5.47 3.65
CA PRO A 24 -3.69 4.55 3.93
C PRO A 24 -2.68 4.46 2.78
N PHE A 25 -1.44 4.17 3.14
CA PHE A 25 -0.33 3.93 2.23
C PHE A 25 0.33 2.59 2.55
N ILE A 26 0.87 1.94 1.53
CA ILE A 26 1.70 0.75 1.69
C ILE A 26 3.14 1.13 1.35
N VAL A 27 4.06 0.80 2.24
CA VAL A 27 5.50 1.03 2.04
C VAL A 27 6.18 -0.31 1.80
N ILE A 28 6.96 -0.39 0.73
CA ILE A 28 7.81 -1.55 0.43
C ILE A 28 9.25 -1.11 0.64
N TYR A 29 9.96 -1.82 1.52
CA TYR A 29 11.26 -1.37 2.01
C TYR A 29 12.15 -2.54 2.44
N THR A 30 13.39 -2.21 2.75
CA THR A 30 14.31 -3.09 3.49
C THR A 30 14.96 -2.32 4.64
N SER A 31 15.40 -3.04 5.65
CA SER A 31 16.23 -2.52 6.75
C SER A 31 16.88 -3.68 7.46
N ASP A 32 17.85 -3.40 8.32
CA ASP A 32 18.60 -4.46 9.01
C ASP A 32 17.75 -5.21 10.05
N ASN A 33 16.70 -4.57 10.57
CA ASN A 33 15.90 -5.14 11.66
C ASN A 33 14.39 -5.22 11.34
N SER A 34 14.02 -5.14 10.08
CA SER A 34 12.63 -5.15 9.60
C SER A 34 11.78 -3.94 10.01
N LEU A 35 12.34 -2.96 10.69
CA LEU A 35 11.63 -1.78 11.14
C LEU A 35 11.85 -0.60 10.18
N VAL A 36 10.84 0.24 10.01
CA VAL A 36 10.94 1.45 9.20
C VAL A 36 11.90 2.49 9.81
N THR A 37 12.22 2.33 11.10
CA THR A 37 13.23 3.13 11.80
C THR A 37 14.58 2.42 11.91
N GLY A 38 14.74 1.26 11.25
CA GLY A 38 15.94 0.45 11.33
C GLY A 38 17.12 1.04 10.58
N GLU A 39 18.33 0.59 10.93
CA GLU A 39 19.53 0.95 10.19
C GLU A 39 19.48 0.40 8.77
N ASN A 40 20.11 1.11 7.85
CA ASN A 40 20.13 0.82 6.42
C ASN A 40 18.73 0.70 5.82
N PHE A 41 17.77 1.43 6.37
CA PHE A 41 16.44 1.55 5.79
C PHE A 41 16.53 2.09 4.36
N ARG A 42 15.84 1.41 3.45
CA ARG A 42 15.72 1.85 2.07
C ARG A 42 14.30 1.61 1.58
N GLU A 43 13.68 2.64 1.07
CA GLU A 43 12.34 2.59 0.54
C GLU A 43 12.39 2.24 -0.95
N PHE A 44 11.60 1.25 -1.35
CA PHE A 44 11.47 0.86 -2.75
C PHE A 44 10.16 1.34 -3.36
N GLY A 45 9.14 1.52 -2.57
CA GLY A 45 7.86 2.04 -3.05
C GLY A 45 7.02 2.57 -1.91
N LEU A 46 6.33 3.67 -2.19
CA LEU A 46 5.29 4.24 -1.34
C LEU A 46 4.03 4.33 -2.17
N ILE A 47 3.07 3.47 -1.89
CA ILE A 47 1.87 3.32 -2.69
C ILE A 47 0.69 3.85 -1.90
N ARG A 48 0.10 4.95 -2.34
CA ARG A 48 -1.14 5.47 -1.75
C ARG A 48 -2.33 4.68 -2.29
N LEU A 49 -3.26 4.37 -1.43
CA LEU A 49 -4.42 3.58 -1.83
C LEU A 49 -5.47 4.39 -2.62
N ASP A 50 -5.20 5.66 -2.88
CA ASP A 50 -5.95 6.46 -3.85
C ASP A 50 -5.44 6.29 -5.29
N GLY A 51 -4.38 5.52 -5.50
CA GLY A 51 -3.87 5.24 -6.83
C GLY A 51 -2.58 5.95 -7.20
N GLU A 52 -1.92 6.59 -6.25
CA GLU A 52 -0.65 7.27 -6.48
C GLU A 52 0.53 6.49 -5.91
N THR A 53 1.67 6.58 -6.58
CA THR A 53 2.95 6.11 -6.05
C THR A 53 4.04 7.08 -6.46
N TRP A 54 4.98 7.34 -5.54
CA TRP A 54 5.96 8.40 -5.73
C TRP A 54 7.35 7.93 -6.11
N MET A 55 7.63 6.64 -5.90
CA MET A 55 9.00 6.16 -5.93
C MET A 55 9.30 5.37 -7.19
N SER A 56 10.00 6.03 -8.13
CA SER A 56 10.82 5.34 -9.13
C SER A 56 12.17 6.02 -9.13
N ASP A 57 13.21 5.28 -8.79
CA ASP A 57 14.58 5.78 -8.72
C ASP A 57 15.57 4.70 -9.17
N ILE A 58 16.85 4.85 -8.83
CA ILE A 58 17.86 3.86 -9.20
C ILE A 58 17.70 2.52 -8.47
N HIS A 59 16.97 2.49 -7.35
CA HIS A 59 16.79 1.30 -6.53
C HIS A 59 15.56 0.49 -6.91
N ALA A 60 14.53 1.13 -7.43
CA ALA A 60 13.29 0.46 -7.80
C ALA A 60 12.51 1.23 -8.85
N GLU A 61 11.81 0.49 -9.71
CA GLU A 61 10.83 1.03 -10.65
C GLU A 61 9.44 0.63 -10.17
N ASN A 62 8.54 1.61 -10.08
CA ASN A 62 7.16 1.40 -9.68
C ASN A 62 6.22 1.65 -10.85
N ILE A 63 5.37 0.67 -11.13
CA ILE A 63 4.36 0.72 -12.18
C ILE A 63 3.01 0.58 -11.51
N ILE A 64 2.09 1.51 -11.79
CA ILE A 64 0.76 1.48 -11.21
C ILE A 64 -0.30 1.51 -12.28
N GLU A 65 -1.29 0.64 -12.14
CA GLU A 65 -2.51 0.63 -12.94
C GLU A 65 -3.69 0.84 -12.00
N ALA A 66 -4.47 1.87 -12.26
CA ALA A 66 -5.66 2.20 -11.49
C ALA A 66 -6.88 2.16 -12.40
N GLU A 67 -7.93 1.48 -11.94
CA GLU A 67 -9.17 1.36 -12.69
C GLU A 67 -10.36 1.73 -11.81
N GLN A 68 -11.23 2.58 -12.33
CA GLN A 68 -12.50 2.92 -11.69
C GLN A 68 -13.57 2.00 -12.24
N THR A 69 -14.11 1.15 -11.38
CA THR A 69 -15.20 0.25 -11.74
C THR A 69 -16.56 0.97 -11.66
N ALA A 70 -17.64 0.29 -12.07
CA ALA A 70 -18.99 0.86 -11.98
C ALA A 70 -19.41 1.19 -10.53
N ALA A 71 -18.77 0.57 -9.54
CA ALA A 71 -19.02 0.84 -8.12
C ALA A 71 -18.39 2.15 -7.63
N PHE A 72 -17.45 2.74 -8.38
CA PHE A 72 -16.82 3.99 -8.01
C PHE A 72 -17.79 5.16 -8.23
N LYS A 73 -18.05 5.91 -7.18
CA LYS A 73 -19.05 7.00 -7.16
C LYS A 73 -18.44 8.39 -7.16
N GLY A 74 -17.16 8.50 -7.53
CA GLY A 74 -16.44 9.77 -7.56
C GLY A 74 -15.54 9.97 -6.35
N TRP A 75 -14.62 10.93 -6.47
CA TRP A 75 -13.60 11.16 -5.44
C TRP A 75 -14.19 11.77 -4.16
N ASN A 76 -15.23 12.60 -4.27
CA ASN A 76 -15.88 13.13 -3.08
C ASN A 76 -16.54 12.02 -2.25
N ASP A 77 -17.24 11.11 -2.91
CA ASP A 77 -17.83 9.94 -2.25
C ASP A 77 -16.75 9.04 -1.63
N TRP A 78 -15.68 8.77 -2.37
CA TRP A 78 -14.55 7.98 -1.91
C TRP A 78 -13.95 8.57 -0.63
N LYS A 79 -13.73 9.90 -0.62
CA LYS A 79 -13.19 10.62 0.53
C LYS A 79 -14.14 10.53 1.74
N GLU A 80 -15.44 10.76 1.53
CA GLU A 80 -16.43 10.72 2.61
C GLU A 80 -16.58 9.31 3.18
N LYS A 81 -16.55 8.26 2.34
CA LYS A 81 -16.60 6.87 2.78
C LYS A 81 -15.38 6.50 3.61
N ASN A 82 -14.19 7.01 3.26
CA ASN A 82 -13.00 6.81 4.07
C ASN A 82 -13.12 7.48 5.44
N LYS A 83 -13.84 8.59 5.56
CA LYS A 83 -14.13 9.21 6.86
C LYS A 83 -15.10 8.36 7.70
N GLU A 84 -16.03 7.68 7.06
CA GLU A 84 -16.94 6.76 7.74
C GLU A 84 -16.23 5.49 8.20
N GLY A 85 -15.23 5.06 7.46
CA GLY A 85 -14.47 3.85 7.72
C GLY A 85 -14.59 2.84 6.59
N VAL A 86 -13.46 2.27 6.19
CA VAL A 86 -13.37 1.30 5.09
C VAL A 86 -12.50 0.14 5.53
N ASP A 87 -12.95 -1.08 5.22
CA ASP A 87 -12.14 -2.29 5.37
C ASP A 87 -11.33 -2.51 4.09
N TYR A 88 -10.01 -2.58 4.25
CA TYR A 88 -9.08 -2.79 3.15
C TYR A 88 -8.55 -4.21 3.16
N THR A 89 -8.39 -4.77 1.97
CA THR A 89 -7.69 -6.03 1.76
C THR A 89 -6.59 -5.80 0.73
N ILE A 90 -5.35 -6.05 1.13
CA ILE A 90 -4.17 -5.86 0.29
C ILE A 90 -3.54 -7.21 0.05
N THR A 91 -3.32 -7.57 -1.21
CA THR A 91 -2.60 -8.79 -1.57
C THR A 91 -1.26 -8.41 -2.17
N LEU A 92 -0.20 -8.92 -1.55
CA LEU A 92 1.18 -8.72 -2.01
C LEU A 92 1.75 -10.07 -2.44
N VAL A 93 2.41 -10.11 -3.60
CA VAL A 93 3.08 -11.31 -4.10
C VAL A 93 4.50 -10.95 -4.46
N ARG A 94 5.45 -11.67 -3.88
CA ARG A 94 6.87 -11.54 -4.22
C ARG A 94 7.28 -12.66 -5.18
N GLU A 95 7.84 -12.26 -6.32
CA GLU A 95 8.47 -13.16 -7.28
C GLU A 95 9.86 -12.60 -7.61
N GLY A 96 10.91 -13.19 -7.02
CA GLY A 96 12.26 -12.66 -7.15
C GLY A 96 12.37 -11.25 -6.59
N ASN A 97 12.72 -10.30 -7.42
CA ASN A 97 12.85 -8.88 -7.07
C ASN A 97 11.62 -8.05 -7.42
N THR A 98 10.51 -8.69 -7.78
CA THR A 98 9.27 -8.01 -8.13
C THR A 98 8.24 -8.24 -7.04
N ILE A 99 7.66 -7.15 -6.54
CA ILE A 99 6.55 -7.17 -5.59
C ILE A 99 5.33 -6.65 -6.32
N SER A 100 4.32 -7.50 -6.46
CA SER A 100 3.02 -7.10 -7.01
C SER A 100 2.05 -6.84 -5.88
N MET A 101 1.20 -5.82 -6.04
CA MET A 101 0.14 -5.51 -5.08
C MET A 101 -1.19 -5.39 -5.81
N GLU A 102 -2.21 -5.97 -5.22
CA GLU A 102 -3.58 -5.81 -5.68
C GLU A 102 -4.48 -5.42 -4.53
N THR A 103 -5.37 -4.47 -4.78
CA THR A 103 -6.44 -4.09 -3.87
C THR A 103 -7.60 -3.49 -4.65
N GLU A 104 -8.79 -3.64 -4.11
CA GLU A 104 -9.98 -2.95 -4.62
C GLU A 104 -10.78 -2.45 -3.43
N ASN A 105 -11.14 -1.16 -3.47
CA ASN A 105 -11.98 -0.57 -2.45
C ASN A 105 -12.86 0.53 -3.06
N LEU A 106 -14.13 0.54 -2.68
CA LEU A 106 -15.11 1.54 -3.14
C LEU A 106 -15.12 1.71 -4.67
N GLY A 107 -14.84 0.64 -5.40
CA GLY A 107 -14.79 0.66 -6.86
C GLY A 107 -13.48 1.15 -7.47
N LEU A 108 -12.48 1.43 -6.65
CA LEU A 108 -11.13 1.74 -7.11
C LEU A 108 -10.27 0.48 -7.04
N ALA A 109 -9.90 -0.05 -8.18
CA ALA A 109 -9.05 -1.23 -8.29
C ALA A 109 -7.62 -0.80 -8.62
N LEU A 110 -6.66 -1.25 -7.83
CA LEU A 110 -5.24 -0.94 -8.00
C LEU A 110 -4.45 -2.20 -8.24
N HIS A 111 -3.59 -2.15 -9.23
CA HIS A 111 -2.58 -3.17 -9.49
C HIS A 111 -1.24 -2.48 -9.64
N THR A 112 -0.28 -2.83 -8.79
CA THR A 112 1.04 -2.24 -8.85
C THR A 112 2.13 -3.30 -8.96
N LYS A 113 3.26 -2.91 -9.53
CA LYS A 113 4.49 -3.69 -9.53
C LYS A 113 5.63 -2.81 -9.08
N THR A 114 6.36 -3.28 -8.09
CA THR A 114 7.61 -2.68 -7.64
C THR A 114 8.73 -3.62 -8.05
N VAL A 115 9.54 -3.19 -9.00
CA VAL A 115 10.68 -3.95 -9.50
C VAL A 115 11.94 -3.40 -8.84
N ILE A 116 12.55 -4.19 -7.96
CA ILE A 116 13.69 -3.78 -7.16
C ILE A 116 14.96 -4.07 -7.95
N ASN A 117 15.79 -3.03 -8.13
CA ASN A 117 17.04 -3.12 -8.87
C ASN A 117 18.23 -3.50 -7.99
N ASP A 118 18.07 -3.42 -6.68
CA ASP A 118 19.10 -3.76 -5.72
C ASP A 118 19.13 -5.26 -5.44
N ASP A 119 20.31 -5.76 -5.09
CA ASP A 119 20.45 -7.14 -4.62
C ASP A 119 20.08 -7.18 -3.13
N VAL A 120 18.82 -7.47 -2.84
CA VAL A 120 18.26 -7.45 -1.49
C VAL A 120 17.59 -8.78 -1.19
N LYS A 121 17.98 -9.40 -0.08
CA LYS A 121 17.41 -10.66 0.36
C LYS A 121 16.04 -10.47 1.02
N ASP A 122 15.98 -9.56 1.98
CA ASP A 122 14.80 -9.37 2.82
C ASP A 122 14.07 -8.09 2.43
N ILE A 123 12.81 -8.25 2.06
CA ILE A 123 11.93 -7.17 1.65
C ILE A 123 10.73 -7.20 2.58
N TYR A 124 10.35 -6.03 3.09
CA TYR A 124 9.27 -5.86 4.04
C TYR A 124 8.21 -4.94 3.50
N ALA A 125 7.00 -5.07 4.05
CA ALA A 125 5.91 -4.14 3.79
C ALA A 125 5.38 -3.61 5.10
N ALA A 126 5.03 -2.32 5.10
CA ALA A 126 4.41 -1.67 6.25
C ALA A 126 3.18 -0.90 5.80
N ILE A 127 2.24 -0.73 6.72
CA ILE A 127 1.06 0.11 6.53
C ILE A 127 1.34 1.42 7.23
N THR A 128 1.10 2.50 6.53
CA THR A 128 1.12 3.84 7.08
C THR A 128 -0.05 4.63 6.50
N GLY A 129 -0.06 5.92 6.67
CA GLY A 129 -1.13 6.73 6.11
C GLY A 129 -0.98 8.18 6.51
N ASP A 130 -1.82 9.02 5.92
CA ASP A 130 -1.92 10.43 6.23
C ASP A 130 -3.32 10.72 6.77
N GLN A 131 -3.40 11.23 7.99
CA GLN A 131 -4.63 11.59 8.69
C GLN A 131 -5.67 10.46 8.69
N CYS A 132 -5.24 9.25 8.99
CA CYS A 132 -6.15 8.11 9.15
C CYS A 132 -5.76 7.26 10.35
N ALA A 133 -6.75 6.66 10.98
CA ALA A 133 -6.59 5.70 12.07
C ALA A 133 -6.71 4.29 11.50
N ILE A 134 -5.70 3.48 11.69
CA ILE A 134 -5.65 2.10 11.17
C ILE A 134 -5.76 1.14 12.34
N THR A 135 -6.74 0.24 12.27
CA THR A 135 -7.04 -0.73 13.32
C THR A 135 -7.31 -2.11 12.73
N GLY A 136 -7.32 -3.12 13.57
CA GLY A 136 -7.73 -4.48 13.18
C GLY A 136 -6.82 -5.09 12.13
N ILE A 137 -5.50 -4.89 12.24
CA ILE A 137 -4.55 -5.41 11.25
C ILE A 137 -4.42 -6.92 11.39
N HIS A 138 -4.66 -7.63 10.29
CA HIS A 138 -4.42 -9.07 10.17
C HIS A 138 -3.48 -9.33 9.01
N ILE A 139 -2.46 -10.14 9.25
CA ILE A 139 -1.48 -10.52 8.23
C ILE A 139 -1.47 -12.04 8.09
N SER A 140 -1.66 -12.52 6.86
CA SER A 140 -1.60 -13.94 6.52
C SER A 140 -0.58 -14.11 5.41
N ALA A 141 0.41 -14.98 5.63
CA ALA A 141 1.47 -15.23 4.66
C ALA A 141 1.49 -16.69 4.24
N SER A 142 1.76 -16.93 2.96
CA SER A 142 1.93 -18.27 2.40
C SER A 142 3.05 -18.26 1.36
N ASP A 143 3.75 -19.37 1.27
CA ASP A 143 4.86 -19.52 0.31
C ASP A 143 4.37 -19.87 -1.10
#